data_a73fdaffecd8d3e5de7d25df334906d3
#
_entry.id   a73fdaffecd8d3e5de7d25df334906d3
#
_cell.length_a   1.000
_cell.length_b   1.000
_cell.length_c   1.000
_cell.angle_alpha   90.00
_cell.angle_beta   90.00
_cell.angle_gamma   90.00
#
_symmetry.space_group_name_H-M   'P 1'
#
loop_
_entity.id
_entity.type
_entity.pdbx_description
1 polymer ?
#
loop_
_entity_poly.entity_id
_entity_poly.type
_entity_poly.pdbx_seq_one_letter_code
_entity_poly.pdbx_strand_id
1 'polypeptide(L)'
;MSKILIIEDEPAIRRVLVKILAEEDKSHQIDEAENGIEAINKIKKESYDLIISDIKMPKVDGIEVLDFSKKNTPETPIIMISGHGDLELAVDSMKKGAFDYISKPPDLNRLLTTVRNALDRKQLVVENKLLRKKISKNFEMIGKSKAINQIKDLVDKVSETDAKILVNGPNGSGKELVAKSIHNLSKRAHQPLIE
;
A
#
# COMPACT_ATOMS: atom_id res chain seq x y z
N MET A 1 -10.13 -0.20 -14.01
CA MET A 1 -10.44 -1.61 -13.71
C MET A 1 -9.73 -1.94 -12.40
N SER A 2 -10.49 -2.22 -11.35
CA SER A 2 -9.92 -2.50 -10.02
C SER A 2 -10.32 -3.91 -9.58
N LYS A 3 -9.39 -4.62 -8.93
CA LYS A 3 -9.61 -5.96 -8.41
C LYS A 3 -9.92 -5.91 -6.91
N ILE A 4 -11.11 -6.37 -6.53
CA ILE A 4 -11.64 -6.27 -5.16
C ILE A 4 -11.85 -7.68 -4.61
N LEU A 5 -11.41 -7.93 -3.38
CA LEU A 5 -11.69 -9.17 -2.65
C LEU A 5 -12.73 -8.89 -1.57
N ILE A 6 -13.84 -9.63 -1.60
CA ILE A 6 -14.89 -9.60 -0.56
C ILE A 6 -14.78 -10.86 0.27
N ILE A 7 -14.68 -10.71 1.59
CA ILE A 7 -14.52 -11.79 2.57
C ILE A 7 -15.68 -11.72 3.55
N GLU A 8 -16.59 -12.67 3.45
CA GLU A 8 -17.83 -12.70 4.23
C GLU A 8 -18.33 -14.15 4.31
N ASP A 9 -18.58 -14.67 5.48
CA ASP A 9 -19.04 -16.06 5.66
C ASP A 9 -20.54 -16.24 5.37
N GLU A 10 -21.35 -15.19 5.54
CA GLU A 10 -22.76 -15.21 5.21
C GLU A 10 -23.02 -15.03 3.71
N PRO A 11 -23.49 -16.08 2.98
CA PRO A 11 -23.65 -16.00 1.53
C PRO A 11 -24.66 -14.92 1.09
N ALA A 12 -25.66 -14.60 1.90
CA ALA A 12 -26.64 -13.58 1.60
C ALA A 12 -26.03 -12.17 1.60
N ILE A 13 -25.23 -11.85 2.61
CA ILE A 13 -24.54 -10.57 2.75
C ILE A 13 -23.48 -10.44 1.64
N ARG A 14 -22.69 -11.51 1.43
CA ARG A 14 -21.65 -11.54 0.38
C ARG A 14 -22.22 -11.21 -0.99
N ARG A 15 -23.34 -11.85 -1.39
CA ARG A 15 -24.02 -11.58 -2.68
C ARG A 15 -24.50 -10.13 -2.80
N VAL A 16 -25.00 -9.55 -1.71
CA VAL A 16 -25.45 -8.16 -1.70
C VAL A 16 -24.28 -7.22 -1.92
N LEU A 17 -23.15 -7.42 -1.23
CA LEU A 17 -21.95 -6.61 -1.40
C LEU A 17 -21.40 -6.71 -2.84
N VAL A 18 -21.33 -7.92 -3.38
CA VAL A 18 -20.91 -8.17 -4.77
C VAL A 18 -21.81 -7.41 -5.75
N LYS A 19 -23.14 -7.53 -5.59
CA LYS A 19 -24.10 -6.87 -6.45
C LYS A 19 -23.96 -5.33 -6.41
N ILE A 20 -23.87 -4.76 -5.21
CA ILE A 20 -23.70 -3.31 -5.01
C ILE A 20 -22.45 -2.80 -5.73
N LEU A 21 -21.32 -3.47 -5.57
CA LEU A 21 -20.06 -3.03 -6.17
C LEU A 21 -20.00 -3.27 -7.68
N ALA A 22 -20.64 -4.33 -8.18
CA ALA A 22 -20.73 -4.60 -9.62
C ALA A 22 -21.69 -3.64 -10.33
N GLU A 23 -22.72 -3.13 -9.65
CA GLU A 23 -23.62 -2.11 -10.18
C GLU A 23 -22.99 -0.72 -10.17
N GLU A 24 -22.13 -0.42 -9.20
CA GLU A 24 -21.42 0.87 -9.10
C GLU A 24 -20.44 1.07 -10.27
N ASP A 25 -19.61 0.07 -10.54
CA ASP A 25 -18.69 0.10 -11.68
C ASP A 25 -18.52 -1.31 -12.26
N LYS A 26 -19.06 -1.49 -13.47
CA LYS A 26 -18.97 -2.76 -14.22
C LYS A 26 -17.54 -3.18 -14.58
N SER A 27 -16.57 -2.30 -14.42
CA SER A 27 -15.15 -2.61 -14.66
C SER A 27 -14.47 -3.27 -13.46
N HIS A 28 -15.12 -3.35 -12.29
CA HIS A 28 -14.59 -4.03 -11.13
C HIS A 28 -14.56 -5.54 -11.36
N GLN A 29 -13.40 -6.14 -11.10
CA GLN A 29 -13.26 -7.58 -10.95
C GLN A 29 -13.42 -7.93 -9.48
N ILE A 30 -14.44 -8.68 -9.13
CA ILE A 30 -14.77 -9.01 -7.74
C ILE A 30 -14.53 -10.49 -7.51
N ASP A 31 -13.62 -10.79 -6.60
CA ASP A 31 -13.39 -12.13 -6.08
C ASP A 31 -14.03 -12.26 -4.69
N GLU A 32 -14.52 -13.44 -4.37
CA GLU A 32 -15.19 -13.76 -3.11
C GLU A 32 -14.36 -14.75 -2.30
N ALA A 33 -14.42 -14.66 -0.97
CA ALA A 33 -13.92 -15.66 -0.05
C ALA A 33 -14.93 -15.88 1.08
N GLU A 34 -15.13 -17.14 1.47
CA GLU A 34 -16.12 -17.52 2.49
C GLU A 34 -15.55 -17.52 3.91
N ASN A 35 -14.25 -17.37 4.06
CA ASN A 35 -13.54 -17.36 5.34
C ASN A 35 -12.13 -16.80 5.20
N GLY A 36 -11.48 -16.51 6.32
CA GLY A 36 -10.15 -15.93 6.32
C GLY A 36 -9.06 -16.84 5.74
N ILE A 37 -9.20 -18.17 5.81
CA ILE A 37 -8.21 -19.11 5.22
C ILE A 37 -8.21 -19.00 3.70
N GLU A 38 -9.39 -18.99 3.09
CA GLU A 38 -9.54 -18.81 1.64
C GLU A 38 -9.02 -17.45 1.21
N ALA A 39 -9.37 -16.39 1.97
CA ALA A 39 -8.90 -15.04 1.74
C ALA A 39 -7.36 -14.95 1.73
N ILE A 40 -6.70 -15.49 2.74
CA ILE A 40 -5.23 -15.51 2.82
C ILE A 40 -4.61 -16.26 1.63
N ASN A 41 -5.21 -17.38 1.21
CA ASN A 41 -4.74 -18.13 0.07
C ASN A 41 -4.88 -17.34 -1.25
N LYS A 42 -5.94 -16.56 -1.41
CA LYS A 42 -6.14 -15.66 -2.56
C LYS A 42 -5.15 -14.50 -2.53
N ILE A 43 -4.96 -13.85 -1.37
CA ILE A 43 -4.00 -12.73 -1.20
C ILE A 43 -2.55 -13.18 -1.49
N LYS A 44 -2.19 -14.44 -1.20
CA LYS A 44 -0.86 -15.00 -1.55
C LYS A 44 -0.65 -15.18 -3.05
N LYS A 45 -1.71 -15.48 -3.80
CA LYS A 45 -1.65 -15.80 -5.22
C LYS A 45 -1.81 -14.60 -6.13
N GLU A 46 -2.59 -13.62 -5.68
CA GLU A 46 -3.04 -12.50 -6.49
C GLU A 46 -2.97 -11.18 -5.73
N SER A 47 -2.83 -10.09 -6.47
CA SER A 47 -2.84 -8.74 -5.90
C SER A 47 -4.23 -8.14 -6.01
N TYR A 48 -4.70 -7.52 -4.94
CA TYR A 48 -5.98 -6.81 -4.88
C TYR A 48 -5.77 -5.31 -4.69
N ASP A 49 -6.67 -4.53 -5.28
CA ASP A 49 -6.68 -3.07 -5.12
C ASP A 49 -7.43 -2.65 -3.87
N LEU A 50 -8.37 -3.49 -3.41
CA LEU A 50 -9.15 -3.29 -2.20
C LEU A 50 -9.54 -4.66 -1.62
N ILE A 51 -9.57 -4.75 -0.30
CA ILE A 51 -10.13 -5.88 0.44
C ILE A 51 -11.27 -5.34 1.31
N ILE A 52 -12.41 -6.03 1.30
CA ILE A 52 -13.53 -5.79 2.20
C ILE A 52 -13.72 -7.08 3.00
N SER A 53 -13.60 -6.99 4.32
CA SER A 53 -13.64 -8.17 5.19
C SER A 53 -14.61 -8.00 6.33
N ASP A 54 -15.47 -9.00 6.55
CA ASP A 54 -16.12 -9.14 7.84
C ASP A 54 -15.08 -9.38 8.93
N ILE A 55 -15.34 -8.88 10.13
CA ILE A 55 -14.50 -9.12 11.30
C ILE A 55 -14.74 -10.52 11.85
N LYS A 56 -16.01 -10.89 12.05
CA LYS A 56 -16.38 -12.13 12.73
C LYS A 56 -16.63 -13.25 11.74
N MET A 57 -15.63 -14.09 11.54
CA MET A 57 -15.73 -15.26 10.69
C MET A 57 -15.17 -16.50 11.41
N PRO A 58 -15.66 -17.70 11.07
CA PRO A 58 -15.14 -18.94 11.66
C PRO A 58 -13.69 -19.22 11.19
N LYS A 59 -12.92 -19.87 12.04
CA LYS A 59 -11.54 -20.35 11.85
C LYS A 59 -10.48 -19.25 11.89
N VAL A 60 -10.44 -18.38 10.91
CA VAL A 60 -9.56 -17.20 10.78
C VAL A 60 -10.46 -15.99 10.65
N ASP A 61 -10.38 -15.08 11.60
CA ASP A 61 -11.20 -13.88 11.62
C ASP A 61 -10.64 -12.76 10.72
N GLY A 62 -11.43 -11.71 10.55
CA GLY A 62 -11.04 -10.57 9.69
C GLY A 62 -9.86 -9.78 10.23
N ILE A 63 -9.62 -9.79 11.54
CA ILE A 63 -8.45 -9.14 12.17
C ILE A 63 -7.17 -9.89 11.81
N GLU A 64 -7.19 -11.21 11.81
CA GLU A 64 -6.05 -12.03 11.38
C GLU A 64 -5.75 -11.85 9.89
N VAL A 65 -6.79 -11.71 9.06
CA VAL A 65 -6.63 -11.36 7.61
C VAL A 65 -6.02 -9.98 7.46
N LEU A 66 -6.46 -8.98 8.24
CA LEU A 66 -5.90 -7.64 8.26
C LEU A 66 -4.40 -7.68 8.62
N ASP A 67 -4.04 -8.35 9.71
CA ASP A 67 -2.65 -8.48 10.15
C ASP A 67 -1.77 -9.17 9.09
N PHE A 68 -2.30 -10.22 8.45
CA PHE A 68 -1.61 -10.90 7.34
C PHE A 68 -1.40 -9.97 6.14
N SER A 69 -2.44 -9.26 5.74
CA SER A 69 -2.37 -8.36 4.58
C SER A 69 -1.43 -7.19 4.82
N LYS A 70 -1.43 -6.60 6.02
CA LYS A 70 -0.50 -5.51 6.37
C LYS A 70 0.96 -5.94 6.32
N LYS A 71 1.27 -7.20 6.63
CA LYS A 71 2.63 -7.74 6.52
C LYS A 71 3.04 -8.02 5.08
N ASN A 72 2.13 -8.51 4.23
CA ASN A 72 2.46 -9.02 2.89
C ASN A 72 2.11 -8.03 1.77
N THR A 73 1.01 -7.27 1.92
CA THR A 73 0.50 -6.30 0.95
C THR A 73 0.14 -4.97 1.65
N PRO A 74 1.10 -4.29 2.29
CA PRO A 74 0.82 -3.14 3.17
C PRO A 74 0.11 -1.97 2.47
N GLU A 75 0.18 -1.90 1.16
CA GLU A 75 -0.43 -0.85 0.34
C GLU A 75 -1.87 -1.14 -0.06
N THR A 76 -2.33 -2.38 0.13
CA THR A 76 -3.73 -2.72 -0.17
C THR A 76 -4.60 -2.22 0.97
N PRO A 77 -5.53 -1.28 0.71
CA PRO A 77 -6.49 -0.83 1.70
C PRO A 77 -7.44 -1.98 2.07
N ILE A 78 -7.81 -2.04 3.35
CA ILE A 78 -8.78 -2.99 3.86
C ILE A 78 -9.88 -2.23 4.58
N ILE A 79 -11.11 -2.45 4.17
CA ILE A 79 -12.31 -1.96 4.83
C ILE A 79 -12.86 -3.12 5.68
N MET A 80 -13.06 -2.86 6.96
CA MET A 80 -13.64 -3.85 7.87
C MET A 80 -15.15 -3.64 7.96
N ILE A 81 -15.92 -4.73 7.90
CA ILE A 81 -17.37 -4.70 8.13
C ILE A 81 -17.66 -5.53 9.38
N SER A 82 -18.57 -5.09 10.23
CA SER A 82 -18.92 -5.85 11.43
C SER A 82 -20.32 -5.53 11.94
N GLY A 83 -20.89 -6.43 12.74
CA GLY A 83 -22.20 -6.28 13.35
C GLY A 83 -22.28 -5.18 14.42
N HIS A 84 -23.49 -4.93 14.90
CA HIS A 84 -23.74 -3.98 15.97
C HIS A 84 -23.07 -4.47 17.30
N GLY A 85 -22.41 -3.54 18.00
CA GLY A 85 -21.79 -3.81 19.30
C GLY A 85 -20.28 -4.09 19.27
N ASP A 86 -19.66 -4.12 18.10
CA ASP A 86 -18.24 -4.45 17.96
C ASP A 86 -17.32 -3.21 17.96
N LEU A 87 -17.66 -2.17 18.73
CA LEU A 87 -16.91 -0.90 18.74
C LEU A 87 -15.43 -1.11 19.14
N GLU A 88 -15.17 -2.00 20.09
CA GLU A 88 -13.79 -2.31 20.49
C GLU A 88 -12.99 -2.97 19.35
N LEU A 89 -13.61 -3.89 18.61
CA LEU A 89 -13.00 -4.53 17.44
C LEU A 89 -12.80 -3.54 16.29
N ALA A 90 -13.73 -2.60 16.11
CA ALA A 90 -13.58 -1.50 15.15
C ALA A 90 -12.36 -0.64 15.47
N VAL A 91 -12.24 -0.22 16.73
CA VAL A 91 -11.09 0.58 17.20
C VAL A 91 -9.77 -0.19 17.06
N ASP A 92 -9.77 -1.49 17.40
CA ASP A 92 -8.56 -2.33 17.24
C ASP A 92 -8.17 -2.48 15.77
N SER A 93 -9.13 -2.72 14.88
CA SER A 93 -8.86 -2.81 13.44
C SER A 93 -8.27 -1.51 12.87
N MET A 94 -8.77 -0.35 13.31
CA MET A 94 -8.22 0.95 12.90
C MET A 94 -6.78 1.16 13.42
N LYS A 95 -6.48 0.77 14.67
CA LYS A 95 -5.12 0.81 15.23
C LYS A 95 -4.16 -0.11 14.47
N LYS A 96 -4.64 -1.26 13.99
CA LYS A 96 -3.89 -2.20 13.15
C LYS A 96 -3.73 -1.77 11.70
N GLY A 97 -4.31 -0.61 11.33
CA GLY A 97 -4.14 0.00 10.03
C GLY A 97 -5.20 -0.37 9.00
N ALA A 98 -6.40 -0.77 9.41
CA ALA A 98 -7.54 -0.80 8.50
C ALA A 98 -7.74 0.58 7.85
N PHE A 99 -8.25 0.60 6.63
CA PHE A 99 -8.54 1.85 5.93
C PHE A 99 -9.76 2.55 6.52
N ASP A 100 -10.82 1.79 6.77
CA ASP A 100 -12.06 2.25 7.42
C ASP A 100 -12.80 1.07 8.02
N TYR A 101 -13.82 1.39 8.78
CA TYR A 101 -14.75 0.45 9.41
C TYR A 101 -16.19 0.84 9.09
N ILE A 102 -17.03 -0.15 8.75
CA ILE A 102 -18.45 0.02 8.41
C ILE A 102 -19.29 -0.96 9.25
N SER A 103 -20.30 -0.44 9.94
CA SER A 103 -21.24 -1.27 10.71
C SER A 103 -22.26 -1.97 9.80
N LYS A 104 -22.65 -3.21 10.13
CA LYS A 104 -23.76 -3.92 9.48
C LYS A 104 -25.11 -3.47 10.08
N PRO A 105 -26.19 -3.28 9.30
CA PRO A 105 -26.18 -3.29 7.84
C PRO A 105 -25.46 -2.06 7.26
N PRO A 106 -24.64 -2.23 6.21
CA PRO A 106 -23.90 -1.12 5.66
C PRO A 106 -24.85 -0.10 5.00
N ASP A 107 -24.68 1.17 5.33
CA ASP A 107 -25.28 2.26 4.56
C ASP A 107 -24.63 2.29 3.16
N LEU A 108 -25.48 2.26 2.13
CA LEU A 108 -25.03 2.16 0.74
C LEU A 108 -24.11 3.32 0.33
N ASN A 109 -24.49 4.55 0.67
CA ASN A 109 -23.73 5.74 0.28
C ASN A 109 -22.37 5.76 0.99
N ARG A 110 -22.36 5.41 2.28
CA ARG A 110 -21.13 5.31 3.06
C ARG A 110 -20.20 4.23 2.50
N LEU A 111 -20.73 3.05 2.20
CA LEU A 111 -19.94 1.95 1.62
C LEU A 111 -19.28 2.38 0.31
N LEU A 112 -20.07 2.89 -0.64
CA LEU A 112 -19.57 3.29 -1.95
C LEU A 112 -18.56 4.44 -1.86
N THR A 113 -18.82 5.43 -1.01
CA THR A 113 -17.87 6.53 -0.78
C THR A 113 -16.56 6.03 -0.21
N THR A 114 -16.61 5.13 0.79
CA THR A 114 -15.42 4.54 1.40
C THR A 114 -14.62 3.70 0.40
N VAL A 115 -15.31 2.92 -0.44
CA VAL A 115 -14.68 2.11 -1.51
C VAL A 115 -13.95 3.01 -2.52
N ARG A 116 -14.61 4.07 -3.02
CA ARG A 116 -13.97 5.03 -3.93
C ARG A 116 -12.72 5.66 -3.31
N ASN A 117 -12.82 6.17 -2.08
CA ASN A 117 -11.70 6.78 -1.38
C ASN A 117 -10.53 5.80 -1.18
N ALA A 118 -10.83 4.52 -0.90
CA ALA A 118 -9.82 3.48 -0.73
C ALA A 118 -9.07 3.19 -2.04
N LEU A 119 -9.81 3.07 -3.15
CA LEU A 119 -9.24 2.84 -4.48
C LEU A 119 -8.41 4.03 -4.96
N ASP A 120 -8.90 5.26 -4.77
CA ASP A 120 -8.18 6.50 -5.12
C ASP A 120 -6.86 6.59 -4.35
N ARG A 121 -6.88 6.30 -3.04
CA ARG A 121 -5.66 6.28 -2.23
C ARG A 121 -4.66 5.24 -2.73
N LYS A 122 -5.12 4.03 -3.09
CA LYS A 122 -4.27 2.99 -3.66
C LYS A 122 -3.62 3.46 -4.96
N GLN A 123 -4.40 4.05 -5.86
CA GLN A 123 -3.91 4.58 -7.14
C GLN A 123 -2.83 5.66 -6.93
N LEU A 124 -3.07 6.62 -6.03
CA LEU A 124 -2.10 7.67 -5.69
C LEU A 124 -0.79 7.11 -5.13
N VAL A 125 -0.86 6.08 -4.28
CA VAL A 125 0.34 5.42 -3.73
C VAL A 125 1.14 4.74 -4.85
N VAL A 126 0.47 4.02 -5.75
CA VAL A 126 1.11 3.35 -6.89
C VAL A 126 1.73 4.37 -7.85
N GLU A 127 1.00 5.43 -8.20
CA GLU A 127 1.50 6.49 -9.08
C GLU A 127 2.72 7.20 -8.47
N ASN A 128 2.65 7.56 -7.18
CA ASN A 128 3.78 8.18 -6.48
C ASN A 128 5.03 7.29 -6.51
N LYS A 129 4.87 5.97 -6.30
CA LYS A 129 5.99 5.02 -6.43
C LYS A 129 6.57 4.96 -7.84
N LEU A 130 5.72 4.96 -8.86
CA LEU A 130 6.17 4.95 -10.25
C LEU A 130 6.92 6.24 -10.61
N LEU A 131 6.41 7.40 -10.18
CA LEU A 131 7.07 8.68 -10.37
C LEU A 131 8.42 8.73 -9.65
N ARG A 132 8.48 8.29 -8.40
CA ARG A 132 9.75 8.20 -7.65
C ARG A 132 10.76 7.28 -8.32
N LYS A 133 10.33 6.12 -8.84
CA LYS A 133 11.21 5.21 -9.61
C LYS A 133 11.72 5.84 -10.90
N LYS A 134 10.88 6.61 -11.61
CA LYS A 134 11.33 7.34 -12.82
C LYS A 134 12.36 8.40 -12.48
N ILE A 135 12.13 9.17 -11.42
CA ILE A 135 13.05 10.21 -10.94
C ILE A 135 14.38 9.56 -10.51
N SER A 136 14.36 8.49 -9.72
CA SER A 136 15.58 7.83 -9.23
C SER A 136 16.43 7.26 -10.37
N LYS A 137 15.81 6.70 -11.43
CA LYS A 137 16.54 6.22 -12.62
C LYS A 137 17.26 7.33 -13.37
N ASN A 138 16.71 8.55 -13.40
CA ASN A 138 17.35 9.70 -14.05
C ASN A 138 18.60 10.20 -13.30
N PHE A 139 18.82 9.77 -12.07
CA PHE A 139 19.96 10.15 -11.23
C PHE A 139 20.90 8.99 -10.93
N GLU A 140 20.84 7.91 -11.71
CA GLU A 140 21.79 6.81 -11.59
C GLU A 140 23.16 7.21 -12.15
N MET A 141 24.20 7.07 -11.33
CA MET A 141 25.57 7.29 -11.77
C MET A 141 26.00 6.21 -12.76
N ILE A 142 26.08 6.58 -14.05
CA ILE A 142 26.49 5.69 -15.13
C ILE A 142 28.02 5.70 -15.25
N GLY A 143 28.64 4.53 -15.21
CA GLY A 143 30.07 4.36 -15.39
C GLY A 143 30.62 3.14 -14.64
N LYS A 144 31.72 2.58 -15.16
CA LYS A 144 32.42 1.40 -14.62
C LYS A 144 33.90 1.68 -14.33
N SER A 145 34.34 2.94 -14.43
CA SER A 145 35.73 3.28 -14.08
C SER A 145 35.99 3.09 -12.59
N LYS A 146 37.24 2.84 -12.23
CA LYS A 146 37.65 2.68 -10.83
C LYS A 146 37.23 3.87 -9.95
N ALA A 147 37.37 5.09 -10.49
CA ALA A 147 36.98 6.33 -9.81
C ALA A 147 35.47 6.40 -9.54
N ILE A 148 34.63 6.08 -10.54
CA ILE A 148 33.17 6.07 -10.38
C ILE A 148 32.75 4.99 -9.36
N ASN A 149 33.33 3.80 -9.40
CA ASN A 149 33.02 2.76 -8.43
C ASN A 149 33.40 3.17 -6.99
N GLN A 150 34.53 3.83 -6.80
CA GLN A 150 34.92 4.38 -5.50
C GLN A 150 33.92 5.42 -4.97
N ILE A 151 33.39 6.28 -5.87
CA ILE A 151 32.34 7.25 -5.49
C ILE A 151 31.03 6.52 -5.12
N LYS A 152 30.64 5.51 -5.87
CA LYS A 152 29.44 4.69 -5.54
C LYS A 152 29.58 4.02 -4.17
N ASP A 153 30.71 3.37 -3.92
CA ASP A 153 30.99 2.72 -2.64
C ASP A 153 30.97 3.72 -1.45
N LEU A 154 31.44 4.95 -1.70
CA LEU A 154 31.42 6.01 -0.69
C LEU A 154 30.00 6.52 -0.47
N VAL A 155 29.23 6.73 -1.54
CA VAL A 155 27.82 7.13 -1.47
C VAL A 155 27.00 6.13 -0.66
N ASP A 156 27.17 4.82 -0.91
CA ASP A 156 26.49 3.77 -0.18
C ASP A 156 26.79 3.83 1.32
N LYS A 157 28.08 3.99 1.68
CA LYS A 157 28.49 4.08 3.08
C LYS A 157 27.97 5.32 3.81
N VAL A 158 27.99 6.49 3.16
CA VAL A 158 27.61 7.75 3.82
C VAL A 158 26.10 7.96 3.88
N SER A 159 25.36 7.38 2.94
CA SER A 159 23.89 7.52 2.87
C SER A 159 23.16 6.96 4.10
N GLU A 160 23.74 5.97 4.77
CA GLU A 160 23.17 5.39 5.99
C GLU A 160 23.41 6.23 7.25
N THR A 161 24.29 7.26 7.15
CA THR A 161 24.72 8.08 8.27
C THR A 161 24.02 9.45 8.29
N ASP A 162 24.06 10.13 9.44
CA ASP A 162 23.60 11.54 9.58
C ASP A 162 24.76 12.54 9.44
N ALA A 163 25.89 12.13 8.86
CA ALA A 163 27.05 12.97 8.69
C ALA A 163 26.79 14.13 7.72
N LYS A 164 27.39 15.28 7.98
CA LYS A 164 27.42 16.41 7.05
C LYS A 164 28.43 16.11 5.95
N ILE A 165 27.98 16.14 4.68
CA ILE A 165 28.79 15.75 3.54
C ILE A 165 29.04 16.98 2.68
N LEU A 166 30.31 17.24 2.35
CA LEU A 166 30.70 18.24 1.39
C LEU A 166 31.13 17.56 0.08
N VAL A 167 30.38 17.83 -1.00
CA VAL A 167 30.70 17.36 -2.34
C VAL A 167 31.44 18.47 -3.10
N ASN A 168 32.73 18.27 -3.41
CA ASN A 168 33.56 19.24 -4.10
C ASN A 168 34.02 18.71 -5.47
N GLY A 169 34.20 19.61 -6.43
CA GLY A 169 34.67 19.28 -7.79
C GLY A 169 34.40 20.40 -8.79
N PRO A 170 34.97 20.33 -10.00
CA PRO A 170 34.75 21.33 -11.04
C PRO A 170 33.32 21.39 -11.54
N ASN A 171 32.96 22.49 -12.24
CA ASN A 171 31.64 22.62 -12.83
C ASN A 171 31.41 21.51 -13.87
N GLY A 172 30.17 20.93 -13.88
CA GLY A 172 29.81 19.84 -14.78
C GLY A 172 30.33 18.45 -14.38
N SER A 173 31.02 18.30 -13.24
CA SER A 173 31.56 16.98 -12.78
C SER A 173 30.52 16.05 -12.19
N GLY A 174 29.25 16.44 -12.12
CA GLY A 174 28.18 15.57 -11.57
C GLY A 174 27.98 15.66 -10.05
N LYS A 175 28.41 16.73 -9.39
CA LYS A 175 28.21 16.96 -7.94
C LYS A 175 26.74 16.83 -7.52
N GLU A 176 25.83 17.40 -8.32
CA GLU A 176 24.40 17.31 -8.09
C GLU A 176 23.89 15.86 -8.14
N LEU A 177 24.42 15.07 -9.09
CA LEU A 177 24.09 13.66 -9.21
C LEU A 177 24.51 12.87 -7.96
N VAL A 178 25.71 13.16 -7.42
CA VAL A 178 26.19 12.55 -6.17
C VAL A 178 25.31 12.95 -5.00
N ALA A 179 24.96 14.24 -4.85
CA ALA A 179 24.11 14.72 -3.77
C ALA A 179 22.70 14.07 -3.82
N LYS A 180 22.09 14.00 -5.01
CA LYS A 180 20.81 13.33 -5.23
C LYS A 180 20.87 11.82 -4.96
N SER A 181 21.98 11.16 -5.32
CA SER A 181 22.19 9.73 -5.02
C SER A 181 22.26 9.49 -3.52
N ILE A 182 23.02 10.30 -2.77
CA ILE A 182 23.12 10.21 -1.31
C ILE A 182 21.73 10.40 -0.68
N HIS A 183 20.97 11.42 -1.10
CA HIS A 183 19.63 11.66 -0.58
C HIS A 183 18.69 10.48 -0.85
N ASN A 184 18.66 9.96 -2.09
CA ASN A 184 17.77 8.88 -2.49
C ASN A 184 18.06 7.54 -1.77
N LEU A 185 19.30 7.30 -1.34
CA LEU A 185 19.70 6.13 -0.58
C LEU A 185 19.60 6.33 0.94
N SER A 186 19.39 7.58 1.40
CA SER A 186 19.33 7.89 2.83
C SER A 186 17.99 7.52 3.47
N LYS A 187 17.97 7.45 4.79
CA LYS A 187 16.74 7.30 5.60
C LYS A 187 15.73 8.43 5.35
N ARG A 188 16.17 9.56 4.77
CA ARG A 188 15.37 10.74 4.45
C ARG A 188 14.93 10.80 2.99
N ALA A 189 15.09 9.73 2.20
CA ALA A 189 14.68 9.65 0.79
C ALA A 189 13.18 9.97 0.55
N HIS A 190 12.34 9.88 1.59
CA HIS A 190 10.93 10.23 1.53
C HIS A 190 10.65 11.73 1.68
N GLN A 191 11.63 12.50 2.17
CA GLN A 191 11.54 13.95 2.36
C GLN A 191 11.98 14.72 1.10
N PRO A 192 11.55 15.97 0.91
CA PRO A 192 12.04 16.78 -0.21
C PRO A 192 13.52 17.11 -0.04
N LEU A 193 14.29 16.99 -1.13
CA LEU A 193 15.63 17.57 -1.24
C LEU A 193 15.48 19.05 -1.59
N ILE A 194 16.05 19.92 -0.77
CA ILE A 194 16.05 21.37 -0.99
C ILE A 194 17.42 21.72 -1.58
N GLU A 195 17.44 22.37 -2.76
CA GLU A 195 18.62 22.84 -3.47
C GLU A 195 18.79 24.35 -3.31
#